data_dd3954ff624a787e46634ce9b73aa92b
#
_entry.id   dd3954ff624a787e46634ce9b73aa92b
#
_cell.length_a   1.000
_cell.length_b   1.000
_cell.length_c   1.000
_cell.angle_alpha   90.00
_cell.angle_beta   90.00
_cell.angle_gamma   90.00
#
_symmetry.space_group_name_H-M   'P 1'
#
loop_
_entity.id
_entity.type
_entity.pdbx_description
1 polymer ?
#
loop_
_entity_poly.entity_id
_entity_poly.type
_entity_poly.pdbx_seq_one_letter_code
_entity_poly.pdbx_strand_id
1 'polypeptide(L)'
;MEKNTIRSIFKFLENEENIRAPFMWKWLNNEPLTEDDLHINGDLDLTYSNIESLPEGLIVRGDLNLTFCENISSLPEGLIVRFNLIVEDCSQLYSLPKGLKVGGTLYIGTSPLGEYSEGELRNMVGDDGYLKRIHYL
;
A
#
# COMPACT_ATOMS: atom_id res chain seq x y z
N MET A 1 23.42 -9.08 -10.31
CA MET A 1 22.50 -9.63 -11.30
C MET A 1 22.18 -8.62 -12.37
N GLU A 2 22.15 -9.05 -13.58
CA GLU A 2 21.86 -8.18 -14.71
C GLU A 2 20.41 -7.73 -14.71
N LYS A 3 20.18 -6.46 -15.11
CA LYS A 3 18.83 -5.94 -15.26
C LYS A 3 17.98 -6.76 -16.22
N ASN A 4 18.60 -7.27 -17.30
CA ASN A 4 17.89 -8.09 -18.27
C ASN A 4 17.34 -9.38 -17.65
N THR A 5 18.11 -9.98 -16.76
CA THR A 5 17.67 -11.19 -16.07
C THR A 5 16.48 -10.90 -15.18
N ILE A 6 16.53 -9.77 -14.44
CA ILE A 6 15.44 -9.35 -13.59
C ILE A 6 14.18 -9.09 -14.41
N ARG A 7 14.32 -8.38 -15.54
CA ARG A 7 13.18 -8.12 -16.43
C ARG A 7 12.55 -9.40 -16.94
N SER A 8 13.38 -10.38 -17.30
CA SER A 8 12.85 -11.66 -17.78
C SER A 8 12.04 -12.38 -16.71
N ILE A 9 12.51 -12.34 -15.47
CA ILE A 9 11.78 -12.93 -14.35
C ILE A 9 10.43 -12.25 -14.15
N PHE A 10 10.41 -10.91 -14.10
CA PHE A 10 9.16 -10.17 -13.91
C PHE A 10 8.21 -10.35 -15.09
N LYS A 11 8.74 -10.43 -16.30
CA LYS A 11 7.92 -10.67 -17.46
C LYS A 11 7.24 -12.04 -17.38
N PHE A 12 7.96 -13.04 -16.90
CA PHE A 12 7.40 -14.37 -16.66
C PHE A 12 6.28 -14.30 -15.62
N LEU A 13 6.50 -13.56 -14.53
CA LEU A 13 5.51 -13.40 -13.47
C LEU A 13 4.26 -12.68 -13.96
N GLU A 14 4.40 -11.71 -14.87
CA GLU A 14 3.24 -11.06 -15.50
C GLU A 14 2.39 -12.08 -16.21
N ASN A 15 3.01 -13.00 -16.94
CA ASN A 15 2.28 -14.05 -17.67
C ASN A 15 1.58 -15.00 -16.72
N GLU A 16 2.01 -15.09 -15.50
CA GLU A 16 1.37 -15.86 -14.44
C GLU A 16 0.34 -15.03 -13.66
N GLU A 17 -0.06 -13.89 -14.22
CA GLU A 17 -1.05 -12.99 -13.64
C GLU A 17 -0.62 -12.29 -12.34
N ASN A 18 0.67 -12.16 -12.11
CA ASN A 18 1.16 -11.39 -10.98
C ASN A 18 1.13 -9.91 -11.36
N ILE A 19 -0.03 -9.27 -11.16
CA ILE A 19 -0.27 -7.89 -11.62
C ILE A 19 0.62 -6.87 -10.94
N ARG A 20 1.19 -7.18 -9.77
CA ARG A 20 2.07 -6.24 -9.07
C ARG A 20 3.51 -6.27 -9.59
N ALA A 21 3.89 -7.29 -10.36
CA ALA A 21 5.28 -7.45 -10.79
C ALA A 21 5.81 -6.26 -11.60
N PRO A 22 5.10 -5.73 -12.61
CA PRO A 22 5.59 -4.57 -13.34
C PRO A 22 5.77 -3.34 -12.46
N PHE A 23 4.77 -3.06 -11.61
CA PHE A 23 4.82 -1.95 -10.68
C PHE A 23 6.00 -2.10 -9.72
N MET A 24 6.14 -3.27 -9.09
CA MET A 24 7.19 -3.52 -8.11
C MET A 24 8.57 -3.36 -8.72
N TRP A 25 8.78 -3.94 -9.90
CA TRP A 25 10.07 -3.87 -10.55
C TRP A 25 10.44 -2.43 -10.88
N LYS A 26 9.51 -1.69 -11.47
CA LYS A 26 9.73 -0.29 -11.83
C LYS A 26 10.01 0.56 -10.58
N TRP A 27 9.21 0.37 -9.56
CA TRP A 27 9.33 1.15 -8.33
C TRP A 27 10.68 0.93 -7.66
N LEU A 28 11.07 -0.34 -7.51
CA LEU A 28 12.32 -0.67 -6.84
C LEU A 28 13.56 -0.28 -7.65
N ASN A 29 13.43 -0.11 -8.95
CA ASN A 29 14.54 0.27 -9.83
C ASN A 29 14.48 1.72 -10.27
N ASN A 30 13.64 2.53 -9.67
CA ASN A 30 13.48 3.95 -10.00
C ASN A 30 13.12 4.19 -11.47
N GLU A 31 12.42 3.24 -12.08
CA GLU A 31 11.92 3.42 -13.45
C GLU A 31 10.66 4.29 -13.41
N PRO A 32 10.41 5.09 -14.46
CA PRO A 32 9.21 5.92 -14.52
C PRO A 32 7.94 5.07 -14.46
N LEU A 33 6.97 5.53 -13.67
CA LEU A 33 5.66 4.89 -13.57
C LEU A 33 4.66 5.68 -14.42
N THR A 34 3.85 4.94 -15.19
CA THR A 34 2.74 5.54 -15.93
C THR A 34 1.50 5.55 -15.05
N GLU A 35 0.43 6.24 -15.50
CA GLU A 35 -0.84 6.19 -14.78
C GLU A 35 -1.36 4.77 -14.68
N ASP A 36 -1.19 3.97 -15.73
CA ASP A 36 -1.61 2.57 -15.71
C ASP A 36 -0.86 1.76 -14.66
N ASP A 37 0.42 2.02 -14.47
CA ASP A 37 1.22 1.35 -13.44
C ASP A 37 0.71 1.66 -12.04
N LEU A 38 0.15 2.84 -11.84
CA LEU A 38 -0.35 3.29 -10.54
C LEU A 38 -1.76 2.79 -10.24
N HIS A 39 -2.46 2.25 -11.23
CA HIS A 39 -3.80 1.69 -11.06
C HIS A 39 -3.71 0.17 -10.99
N ILE A 40 -3.77 -0.36 -9.79
CA ILE A 40 -3.73 -1.80 -9.56
C ILE A 40 -5.16 -2.34 -9.61
N ASN A 41 -5.45 -3.20 -10.59
CA ASN A 41 -6.81 -3.69 -10.84
C ASN A 41 -7.22 -4.89 -10.00
N GLY A 42 -6.55 -5.15 -8.92
CA GLY A 42 -6.87 -6.23 -8.01
C GLY A 42 -6.17 -5.98 -6.70
N ASP A 43 -5.84 -7.04 -6.01
CA ASP A 43 -5.15 -6.96 -4.74
C ASP A 43 -3.66 -6.68 -4.96
N LEU A 44 -3.07 -5.92 -4.06
CA LEU A 44 -1.63 -5.70 -4.02
C LEU A 44 -1.11 -6.24 -2.70
N ASP A 45 -0.40 -7.35 -2.78
CA ASP A 45 0.15 -8.02 -1.60
C ASP A 45 1.65 -7.73 -1.50
N LEU A 46 2.00 -6.90 -0.53
CA LEU A 46 3.38 -6.50 -0.26
C LEU A 46 3.86 -7.02 1.11
N THR A 47 3.21 -8.06 1.62
CA THR A 47 3.53 -8.66 2.92
C THR A 47 5.02 -8.96 3.00
N TYR A 48 5.65 -8.56 4.11
CA TYR A 48 7.08 -8.76 4.38
C TYR A 48 8.01 -8.04 3.39
N SER A 49 7.50 -7.08 2.64
CA SER A 49 8.34 -6.31 1.73
C SER A 49 9.28 -5.36 2.49
N ASN A 50 10.45 -5.10 1.92
CA ASN A 50 11.41 -4.15 2.49
C ASN A 50 11.23 -2.73 1.96
N ILE A 51 10.14 -2.44 1.27
CA ILE A 51 9.90 -1.12 0.72
C ILE A 51 9.76 -0.10 1.83
N GLU A 52 10.26 1.11 1.58
CA GLU A 52 10.21 2.20 2.55
C GLU A 52 9.02 3.12 2.33
N SER A 53 8.49 3.13 1.11
CA SER A 53 7.37 4.00 0.74
C SER A 53 6.64 3.44 -0.48
N LEU A 54 5.49 4.04 -0.77
CA LEU A 54 4.71 3.72 -1.96
C LEU A 54 4.64 4.97 -2.84
N PRO A 55 4.45 4.83 -4.16
CA PRO A 55 4.40 5.99 -5.05
C PRO A 55 3.13 6.81 -4.86
N GLU A 56 3.24 8.11 -5.07
CA GLU A 56 2.07 8.97 -5.06
C GLU A 56 1.16 8.63 -6.24
N GLY A 57 -0.13 8.79 -6.03
CA GLY A 57 -1.12 8.50 -7.05
C GLY A 57 -1.55 7.04 -7.12
N LEU A 58 -1.04 6.20 -6.23
CA LEU A 58 -1.38 4.78 -6.22
C LEU A 58 -2.86 4.58 -5.90
N ILE A 59 -3.50 3.76 -6.73
CA ILE A 59 -4.90 3.34 -6.54
C ILE A 59 -4.94 1.83 -6.58
N VAL A 60 -5.40 1.21 -5.51
CA VAL A 60 -5.54 -0.25 -5.43
C VAL A 60 -7.03 -0.57 -5.44
N ARG A 61 -7.49 -1.29 -6.44
CA ARG A 61 -8.92 -1.60 -6.59
C ARG A 61 -9.36 -2.81 -5.79
N GLY A 62 -8.43 -3.54 -5.21
CA GLY A 62 -8.70 -4.62 -4.28
C GLY A 62 -8.19 -4.28 -2.89
N ASP A 63 -7.63 -5.27 -2.23
CA ASP A 63 -7.00 -5.10 -0.92
C ASP A 63 -5.53 -4.70 -1.10
N LEU A 64 -5.07 -3.83 -0.21
CA LEU A 64 -3.63 -3.53 -0.09
C LEU A 64 -3.14 -4.14 1.21
N ASN A 65 -2.27 -5.14 1.12
CA ASN A 65 -1.75 -5.83 2.28
C ASN A 65 -0.28 -5.47 2.50
N LEU A 66 -0.03 -4.76 3.60
CA LEU A 66 1.30 -4.31 3.99
C LEU A 66 1.79 -4.99 5.27
N THR A 67 1.19 -6.12 5.63
CA THR A 67 1.53 -6.82 6.87
C THR A 67 3.04 -7.06 6.95
N PHE A 68 3.63 -6.72 8.08
CA PHE A 68 5.07 -6.86 8.34
C PHE A 68 5.96 -6.06 7.37
N CYS A 69 5.46 -4.97 6.80
CA CYS A 69 6.31 -4.03 6.07
C CYS A 69 6.96 -3.10 7.09
N GLU A 70 8.06 -3.57 7.67
CA GLU A 70 8.68 -2.91 8.82
C GLU A 70 9.39 -1.59 8.47
N ASN A 71 9.65 -1.35 7.19
CA ASN A 71 10.37 -0.15 6.76
C ASN A 71 9.46 0.97 6.28
N ILE A 72 8.15 0.70 6.12
CA ILE A 72 7.22 1.75 5.73
C ILE A 72 6.94 2.64 6.92
N SER A 73 7.29 3.93 6.79
CA SER A 73 7.04 4.91 7.83
C SER A 73 5.91 5.87 7.48
N SER A 74 5.50 5.90 6.21
CA SER A 74 4.39 6.74 5.77
C SER A 74 3.75 6.16 4.51
N LEU A 75 2.51 6.57 4.26
CA LEU A 75 1.78 6.23 3.05
C LEU A 75 1.60 7.50 2.23
N PRO A 76 1.44 7.41 0.91
CA PRO A 76 1.30 8.62 0.09
C PRO A 76 -0.04 9.32 0.33
N GLU A 77 -0.03 10.65 0.29
CA GLU A 77 -1.26 11.42 0.39
C GLU A 77 -2.20 11.05 -0.76
N GLY A 78 -3.48 10.94 -0.46
CA GLY A 78 -4.48 10.61 -1.45
C GLY A 78 -4.51 9.15 -1.87
N LEU A 79 -3.80 8.27 -1.17
CA LEU A 79 -3.84 6.82 -1.45
C LEU A 79 -5.30 6.33 -1.43
N ILE A 80 -5.68 5.57 -2.45
CA ILE A 80 -7.02 5.01 -2.56
C ILE A 80 -6.93 3.50 -2.53
N VAL A 81 -7.63 2.88 -1.59
CA VAL A 81 -7.78 1.43 -1.48
C VAL A 81 -9.28 1.13 -1.48
N ARG A 82 -9.75 0.45 -2.52
CA ARG A 82 -11.18 0.22 -2.69
C ARG A 82 -11.78 -0.73 -1.67
N PHE A 83 -10.99 -1.70 -1.22
CA PHE A 83 -11.44 -2.67 -0.24
C PHE A 83 -10.65 -2.52 1.05
N ASN A 84 -9.89 -3.51 1.46
CA ASN A 84 -9.25 -3.49 2.77
C ASN A 84 -7.81 -2.99 2.69
N LEU A 85 -7.41 -2.18 3.66
CA LEU A 85 -6.02 -1.79 3.86
C LEU A 85 -5.54 -2.48 5.14
N ILE A 86 -4.52 -3.31 5.01
CA ILE A 86 -3.99 -4.09 6.12
C ILE A 86 -2.57 -3.59 6.42
N VAL A 87 -2.40 -3.01 7.61
CA VAL A 87 -1.11 -2.47 8.05
C VAL A 87 -0.66 -3.08 9.37
N GLU A 88 -1.08 -4.32 9.59
CA GLU A 88 -0.72 -5.05 10.81
C GLU A 88 0.78 -5.24 10.87
N ASP A 89 1.34 -5.08 12.04
CA ASP A 89 2.78 -5.24 12.29
C ASP A 89 3.68 -4.33 11.44
N CYS A 90 3.14 -3.21 10.96
CA CYS A 90 3.94 -2.16 10.33
C CYS A 90 4.51 -1.27 11.45
N SER A 91 5.63 -1.68 12.02
CA SER A 91 6.16 -1.10 13.27
C SER A 91 6.62 0.35 13.16
N GLN A 92 6.81 0.86 11.96
CA GLN A 92 7.26 2.24 11.74
C GLN A 92 6.14 3.16 11.27
N LEU A 93 4.92 2.66 11.14
CA LEU A 93 3.81 3.45 10.63
C LEU A 93 3.03 4.07 11.80
N TYR A 94 3.28 5.36 12.05
CA TYR A 94 2.72 6.09 13.19
C TYR A 94 1.57 7.01 12.82
N SER A 95 1.30 7.21 11.53
CA SER A 95 0.25 8.12 11.11
C SER A 95 -0.36 7.68 9.78
N LEU A 96 -1.53 8.23 9.49
CA LEU A 96 -2.21 8.03 8.21
C LEU A 96 -2.08 9.30 7.37
N PRO A 97 -2.00 9.16 6.04
CA PRO A 97 -1.84 10.34 5.17
C PRO A 97 -3.16 11.08 4.97
N LYS A 98 -3.05 12.37 4.69
CA LYS A 98 -4.22 13.15 4.29
C LYS A 98 -4.79 12.60 2.99
N GLY A 99 -6.10 12.59 2.90
CA GLY A 99 -6.79 12.13 1.70
C GLY A 99 -6.84 10.63 1.52
N LEU A 100 -6.35 9.86 2.49
CA LEU A 100 -6.46 8.39 2.43
C LEU A 100 -7.92 7.97 2.36
N LYS A 101 -8.24 7.10 1.40
CA LYS A 101 -9.58 6.56 1.24
C LYS A 101 -9.53 5.04 1.31
N VAL A 102 -10.23 4.46 2.28
CA VAL A 102 -10.34 3.01 2.43
C VAL A 102 -11.81 2.64 2.37
N GLY A 103 -12.21 1.95 1.30
CA GLY A 103 -13.60 1.59 1.06
C GLY A 103 -14.08 0.39 1.86
N GLY A 104 -13.18 -0.42 2.35
CA GLY A 104 -13.50 -1.57 3.21
C GLY A 104 -13.09 -1.31 4.64
N THR A 105 -12.24 -2.18 5.18
CA THR A 105 -11.78 -2.11 6.55
C THR A 105 -10.28 -1.78 6.60
N LEU A 106 -9.93 -0.87 7.50
CA LEU A 106 -8.52 -0.60 7.84
C LEU A 106 -8.16 -1.50 9.02
N TYR A 107 -7.28 -2.47 8.78
CA TYR A 107 -6.80 -3.39 9.82
C TYR A 107 -5.47 -2.87 10.34
N ILE A 108 -5.45 -2.39 11.57
CA ILE A 108 -4.25 -1.78 12.14
C ILE A 108 -3.49 -2.70 13.11
N GLY A 109 -4.17 -3.71 13.65
CA GLY A 109 -3.56 -4.76 14.46
C GLY A 109 -2.55 -4.23 15.48
N THR A 110 -1.33 -4.73 15.40
CA THR A 110 -0.26 -4.37 16.32
C THR A 110 0.60 -3.20 15.84
N SER A 111 0.15 -2.46 14.81
CA SER A 111 0.88 -1.26 14.40
C SER A 111 0.75 -0.14 15.44
N PRO A 112 1.64 0.88 15.38
CA PRO A 112 1.52 2.03 16.29
C PRO A 112 0.21 2.79 16.17
N LEU A 113 -0.50 2.64 15.04
CA LEU A 113 -1.81 3.27 14.85
C LEU A 113 -2.83 2.80 15.88
N GLY A 114 -2.63 1.64 16.49
CA GLY A 114 -3.50 1.12 17.54
C GLY A 114 -3.55 1.97 18.80
N GLU A 115 -2.61 2.91 18.96
CA GLU A 115 -2.58 3.83 20.09
C GLU A 115 -3.61 4.95 19.97
N TYR A 116 -4.20 5.13 18.79
CA TYR A 116 -5.10 6.25 18.52
C TYR A 116 -6.56 5.80 18.52
N SER A 117 -7.45 6.71 18.90
CA SER A 117 -8.88 6.49 18.79
C SER A 117 -9.33 6.58 17.32
N GLU A 118 -10.52 6.10 17.03
CA GLU A 118 -11.09 6.22 15.69
C GLU A 118 -11.19 7.69 15.27
N GLY A 119 -11.60 8.56 16.18
CA GLY A 119 -11.71 9.99 15.89
C GLY A 119 -10.35 10.59 15.52
N GLU A 120 -9.31 10.20 16.23
CA GLU A 120 -7.96 10.68 15.93
C GLU A 120 -7.49 10.20 14.58
N LEU A 121 -7.73 8.93 14.24
CA LEU A 121 -7.36 8.38 12.94
C LEU A 121 -8.13 9.05 11.81
N ARG A 122 -9.43 9.31 12.01
CA ARG A 122 -10.23 10.01 11.00
C ARG A 122 -9.79 11.45 10.81
N ASN A 123 -9.30 12.09 11.87
CA ASN A 123 -8.76 13.44 11.75
C ASN A 123 -7.46 13.47 10.94
N MET A 124 -6.66 12.41 11.01
CA MET A 124 -5.42 12.32 10.23
C MET A 124 -5.69 12.38 8.73
N VAL A 125 -6.73 11.68 8.27
CA VAL A 125 -7.04 11.65 6.83
C VAL A 125 -7.75 12.90 6.35
N GLY A 126 -8.35 13.66 7.26
CA GLY A 126 -8.96 14.95 6.95
C GLY A 126 -10.27 14.84 6.19
N ASP A 127 -10.75 16.01 5.72
CA ASP A 127 -12.06 16.09 5.05
C ASP A 127 -12.08 15.40 3.69
N ASP A 128 -10.93 15.31 3.03
CA ASP A 128 -10.81 14.64 1.73
C ASP A 128 -10.58 13.13 1.85
N GLY A 129 -10.37 12.66 3.07
CA GLY A 129 -10.15 11.24 3.33
C GLY A 129 -11.44 10.53 3.68
N TYR A 130 -11.37 9.20 3.71
CA TYR A 130 -12.53 8.38 4.05
C TYR A 130 -12.07 7.04 4.62
N LEU A 131 -12.51 6.74 5.85
CA LEU A 131 -12.28 5.45 6.49
C LEU A 131 -13.63 4.86 6.84
N LYS A 132 -14.03 3.82 6.12
CA LYS A 132 -15.34 3.21 6.36
C LYS A 132 -15.38 2.49 7.69
N ARG A 133 -14.45 1.58 7.92
CA ARG A 133 -14.36 0.81 9.16
C ARG A 133 -12.90 0.70 9.59
N ILE A 134 -12.70 0.65 10.90
CA ILE A 134 -11.38 0.48 11.50
C ILE A 134 -11.45 -0.74 12.42
N HIS A 135 -10.51 -1.66 12.24
CA HIS A 135 -10.45 -2.87 13.05
C HIS A 135 -9.12 -2.88 13.81
N TYR A 136 -9.18 -2.88 15.13
CA TYR A 136 -7.97 -2.79 15.96
C TYR A 136 -7.29 -4.13 16.18
N LEU A 137 -8.01 -5.17 16.49
CA LEU A 137 -7.46 -6.54 16.65
C LEU A 137 -8.55 -7.57 16.58
#